data_711125dfdf41f50997cd136188573431
#
_entry.id   711125dfdf41f50997cd136188573431
#
_cell.length_a   1.000
_cell.length_b   1.000
_cell.length_c   1.000
_cell.angle_alpha   90.00
_cell.angle_beta   90.00
_cell.angle_gamma   90.00
#
_symmetry.space_group_name_H-M   'P 1'
#
loop_
_entity.id
_entity.type
_entity.pdbx_description
1 polymer ?
#
loop_
_entity_poly.entity_id
_entity_poly.type
_entity_poly.pdbx_seq_one_letter_code
_entity_poly.pdbx_strand_id
1 'polypeptide(L)'
;MKELIEDKSDVVIIGGGLAGLSLAIQLKNLAPDTSIVVIEKACFPRPEAALKVGESTVEVGSHYFEKILGLKNILDQEIRKLGLRFFFTRDDNRDITLRTELGPSHFLTVWSYQLDRGRFENALAKHCENLGINLISEASVRDLELAKNDSRVLFKKRGETHSLKAKWLVDASGRASLLKRKLGLAKSIKHNINAAWFRIATKINVDDWSTDVEWQKRNELTRYASTNHLYGKGYWTWLIALSSGSTSIGIVADERIHPFNTINTFDKAREWLKNYEPQCSDRIEEKIDLFQDFLCLKHFSYRCKQLYSEDGWCLTGDAGMFLDPLYSPGSDFVGMNNGFITDIISKFLQGQNISQEVHEHERTFRSIFSGFTPIYEDQYSTMANSKVMSSKFVWDLMMYWGSIGPLFFNQKLTDIEFMNFARPILLDFFNLNVRMQDLYRAWTLLDDDQQHPAGIFLDYAELPLIKQLNRDLLVLKEDEKLLKQLRENLKSAGELADEIYSEAIKDYSELKDENVSTSSLSIAHLKGFYNEFTVR
;
A
#
# COMPACT_ATOMS: atom_id res chain seq x y z
N MET A 1 12.26 33.64 22.54
CA MET A 1 11.48 32.97 23.62
C MET A 1 12.05 31.57 23.78
N LYS A 2 12.41 31.11 25.00
CA LYS A 2 12.69 29.68 25.21
C LYS A 2 11.38 28.95 24.96
N GLU A 3 11.34 28.05 23.96
CA GLU A 3 10.21 27.11 23.84
C GLU A 3 10.14 26.30 25.14
N LEU A 4 9.07 26.44 25.89
CA LEU A 4 8.79 25.61 27.05
C LEU A 4 8.49 24.20 26.51
N ILE A 5 9.42 23.29 26.62
CA ILE A 5 9.19 21.87 26.39
C ILE A 5 8.50 21.35 27.64
N GLU A 6 7.27 20.89 27.50
CA GLU A 6 6.53 20.25 28.59
C GLU A 6 7.32 19.05 29.11
N ASP A 7 7.47 18.92 30.45
CA ASP A 7 8.22 17.81 31.04
C ASP A 7 7.47 16.47 30.98
N LYS A 8 6.17 16.48 30.64
CA LYS A 8 5.29 15.30 30.60
C LYS A 8 4.17 15.46 29.58
N SER A 9 3.82 14.36 28.90
CA SER A 9 2.67 14.28 27.97
C SER A 9 1.94 12.96 28.14
N ASP A 10 0.65 12.89 27.74
CA ASP A 10 -0.08 11.62 27.70
C ASP A 10 0.51 10.71 26.62
N VAL A 11 0.73 11.24 25.42
CA VAL A 11 1.27 10.48 24.28
C VAL A 11 2.46 11.20 23.67
N VAL A 12 3.58 10.48 23.51
CA VAL A 12 4.73 10.95 22.73
C VAL A 12 4.87 10.06 21.48
N ILE A 13 4.85 10.69 20.32
CA ILE A 13 5.02 10.04 19.02
C ILE A 13 6.39 10.41 18.45
N ILE A 14 7.21 9.40 18.16
CA ILE A 14 8.55 9.57 17.58
C ILE A 14 8.45 9.43 16.07
N GLY A 15 8.61 10.54 15.35
CA GLY A 15 8.52 10.64 13.90
C GLY A 15 7.29 11.39 13.42
N GLY A 16 7.53 12.54 12.78
CA GLY A 16 6.53 13.39 12.12
C GLY A 16 6.36 13.06 10.64
N GLY A 17 6.36 11.78 10.28
CA GLY A 17 5.97 11.30 8.94
C GLY A 17 4.48 10.99 8.85
N LEU A 18 4.05 10.41 7.72
CA LEU A 18 2.65 10.09 7.45
C LEU A 18 1.98 9.34 8.61
N ALA A 19 2.60 8.25 9.10
CA ALA A 19 2.02 7.43 10.16
C ALA A 19 1.89 8.16 11.49
N GLY A 20 2.92 8.93 11.89
CA GLY A 20 2.91 9.64 13.16
C GLY A 20 1.95 10.83 13.18
N LEU A 21 1.96 11.65 12.12
CA LEU A 21 1.06 12.80 12.02
C LEU A 21 -0.43 12.37 11.91
N SER A 22 -0.72 11.36 11.09
CA SER A 22 -2.09 10.84 10.96
C SER A 22 -2.59 10.20 12.26
N LEU A 23 -1.74 9.48 13.00
CA LEU A 23 -2.10 8.96 14.33
C LEU A 23 -2.37 10.10 15.33
N ALA A 24 -1.51 11.12 15.35
CA ALA A 24 -1.70 12.28 16.24
C ALA A 24 -3.05 12.97 15.99
N ILE A 25 -3.41 13.17 14.72
CA ILE A 25 -4.70 13.74 14.31
C ILE A 25 -5.85 12.84 14.77
N GLN A 26 -5.77 11.53 14.52
CA GLN A 26 -6.83 10.57 14.87
C GLN A 26 -7.06 10.54 16.39
N LEU A 27 -6.00 10.46 17.18
CA LEU A 27 -6.08 10.50 18.64
C LEU A 27 -6.70 11.82 19.14
N LYS A 28 -6.29 12.95 18.56
CA LYS A 28 -6.79 14.27 18.97
C LYS A 28 -8.28 14.48 18.61
N ASN A 29 -8.70 13.94 17.45
CA ASN A 29 -10.11 13.97 17.04
C ASN A 29 -10.99 13.14 17.98
N LEU A 30 -10.51 11.98 18.46
CA LEU A 30 -11.27 11.09 19.34
C LEU A 30 -11.22 11.53 20.81
N ALA A 31 -10.08 12.03 21.27
CA ALA A 31 -9.82 12.45 22.65
C ALA A 31 -9.20 13.86 22.68
N PRO A 32 -10.02 14.94 22.54
CA PRO A 32 -9.53 16.31 22.38
C PRO A 32 -8.66 16.83 23.53
N ASP A 33 -8.85 16.34 24.74
CA ASP A 33 -8.13 16.77 25.93
C ASP A 33 -6.75 16.08 26.08
N THR A 34 -6.44 15.07 25.24
CA THR A 34 -5.17 14.35 25.29
C THR A 34 -4.00 15.27 24.93
N SER A 35 -3.00 15.33 25.79
CA SER A 35 -1.73 16.00 25.48
C SER A 35 -0.86 15.11 24.58
N ILE A 36 -0.57 15.60 23.37
CA ILE A 36 0.19 14.86 22.36
C ILE A 36 1.41 15.67 21.93
N VAL A 37 2.58 15.04 21.99
CA VAL A 37 3.84 15.59 21.46
C VAL A 37 4.35 14.71 20.32
N VAL A 38 4.65 15.32 19.18
CA VAL A 38 5.34 14.64 18.05
C VAL A 38 6.77 15.15 17.98
N ILE A 39 7.75 14.24 18.06
CA ILE A 39 9.19 14.58 17.95
C ILE A 39 9.66 14.19 16.54
N GLU A 40 10.14 15.17 15.76
CA GLU A 40 10.61 14.96 14.38
C GLU A 40 12.04 15.49 14.20
N LYS A 41 12.90 14.67 13.56
CA LYS A 41 14.29 15.03 13.31
C LYS A 41 14.50 16.10 12.23
N ALA A 42 13.59 16.14 11.25
CA ALA A 42 13.61 17.12 10.17
C ALA A 42 12.89 18.41 10.58
N CYS A 43 13.15 19.50 9.85
CA CYS A 43 12.37 20.73 9.97
C CYS A 43 11.04 20.62 9.23
N PHE A 44 10.08 21.47 9.59
CA PHE A 44 8.90 21.78 8.81
C PHE A 44 8.93 23.27 8.43
N PRO A 45 8.47 23.64 7.21
CA PRO A 45 8.02 22.74 6.13
C PRO A 45 9.16 21.92 5.53
N ARG A 46 8.86 20.70 5.09
CA ARG A 46 9.77 19.85 4.32
C ARG A 46 9.87 20.34 2.88
N PRO A 47 10.95 20.04 2.15
CA PRO A 47 10.99 20.21 0.69
C PRO A 47 9.84 19.44 0.03
N GLU A 48 9.24 19.96 -1.02
CA GLU A 48 8.20 19.28 -1.80
C GLU A 48 8.74 17.98 -2.39
N ALA A 49 9.91 18.02 -3.01
CA ALA A 49 10.63 16.82 -3.41
C ALA A 49 11.24 16.13 -2.18
N ALA A 50 10.40 15.46 -1.41
CA ALA A 50 10.85 14.69 -0.27
C ALA A 50 11.21 13.27 -0.72
N LEU A 51 12.40 12.78 -0.33
CA LEU A 51 12.86 11.40 -0.55
C LEU A 51 11.95 10.38 0.16
N LYS A 52 10.75 10.18 -0.38
CA LYS A 52 9.69 9.34 0.22
C LYS A 52 9.13 8.38 -0.83
N VAL A 53 8.77 7.19 -0.39
CA VAL A 53 7.94 6.23 -1.11
C VAL A 53 6.53 6.22 -0.49
N GLY A 54 5.55 5.67 -1.23
CA GLY A 54 4.14 5.66 -0.80
C GLY A 54 3.39 6.92 -1.22
N GLU A 55 3.62 7.34 -2.45
CA GLU A 55 2.98 8.49 -3.12
C GLU A 55 1.64 8.12 -3.76
N SER A 56 1.35 6.83 -3.88
CA SER A 56 0.07 6.32 -4.36
C SER A 56 -0.70 5.69 -3.19
N THR A 57 -2.00 5.97 -3.10
CA THR A 57 -2.92 5.33 -2.15
C THR A 57 -3.86 4.38 -2.88
N VAL A 58 -4.57 3.55 -2.12
CA VAL A 58 -5.76 2.82 -2.56
C VAL A 58 -6.92 3.10 -1.60
N GLU A 59 -8.05 2.43 -1.77
CA GLU A 59 -9.33 2.88 -1.23
C GLU A 59 -9.36 2.97 0.30
N VAL A 60 -8.78 2.00 1.02
CA VAL A 60 -8.73 1.99 2.49
C VAL A 60 -7.92 3.19 3.01
N GLY A 61 -6.71 3.43 2.47
CA GLY A 61 -5.89 4.56 2.87
C GLY A 61 -6.52 5.90 2.53
N SER A 62 -7.17 6.00 1.37
CA SER A 62 -7.91 7.21 0.97
C SER A 62 -9.10 7.46 1.88
N HIS A 63 -9.88 6.44 2.21
CA HIS A 63 -10.99 6.51 3.17
C HIS A 63 -10.49 6.91 4.57
N TYR A 64 -9.35 6.36 4.99
CA TYR A 64 -8.71 6.74 6.25
C TYR A 64 -8.45 8.25 6.32
N PHE A 65 -7.76 8.80 5.33
CA PHE A 65 -7.47 10.23 5.31
C PHE A 65 -8.72 11.09 5.12
N GLU A 66 -9.62 10.72 4.20
CA GLU A 66 -10.78 11.54 3.87
C GLU A 66 -11.86 11.51 4.97
N LYS A 67 -12.25 10.31 5.42
CA LYS A 67 -13.42 10.13 6.29
C LYS A 67 -13.06 10.02 7.76
N ILE A 68 -12.05 9.20 8.10
CA ILE A 68 -11.69 8.97 9.50
C ILE A 68 -10.95 10.18 10.06
N LEU A 69 -10.02 10.76 9.30
CA LEU A 69 -9.29 11.95 9.74
C LEU A 69 -9.96 13.27 9.35
N GLY A 70 -10.94 13.28 8.46
CA GLY A 70 -11.63 14.50 8.01
C GLY A 70 -10.79 15.41 7.09
N LEU A 71 -9.79 14.86 6.38
CA LEU A 71 -8.79 15.63 5.64
C LEU A 71 -9.16 15.87 4.16
N LYS A 72 -10.44 15.84 3.81
CA LYS A 72 -10.89 16.03 2.42
C LYS A 72 -10.28 17.28 1.77
N ASN A 73 -10.27 18.42 2.48
CA ASN A 73 -9.74 19.68 1.93
C ASN A 73 -8.24 19.62 1.59
N ILE A 74 -7.47 18.77 2.28
CA ILE A 74 -6.05 18.55 1.98
C ILE A 74 -5.94 17.61 0.77
N LEU A 75 -6.74 16.54 0.72
CA LEU A 75 -6.75 15.60 -0.41
C LEU A 75 -7.23 16.25 -1.72
N ASP A 76 -8.11 17.24 -1.66
CA ASP A 76 -8.58 17.98 -2.85
C ASP A 76 -7.45 18.79 -3.53
N GLN A 77 -6.28 18.93 -2.89
CA GLN A 77 -5.08 19.52 -3.48
C GLN A 77 -4.17 18.49 -4.16
N GLU A 78 -4.48 17.22 -4.00
CA GLU A 78 -3.73 16.09 -4.56
C GLU A 78 -4.42 15.55 -5.83
N ILE A 79 -3.73 14.69 -6.58
CA ILE A 79 -4.29 14.14 -7.81
C ILE A 79 -5.26 13.01 -7.47
N ARG A 80 -6.53 13.14 -7.89
CA ARG A 80 -7.49 12.05 -7.87
C ARG A 80 -7.00 10.95 -8.81
N LYS A 81 -6.79 9.74 -8.26
CA LYS A 81 -6.19 8.64 -8.99
C LYS A 81 -7.24 7.85 -9.77
N LEU A 82 -6.97 7.66 -11.08
CA LEU A 82 -7.77 6.81 -11.98
C LEU A 82 -7.46 5.32 -11.79
N GLY A 83 -7.13 4.87 -10.59
CA GLY A 83 -6.81 3.46 -10.32
C GLY A 83 -5.37 3.07 -10.68
N LEU A 84 -5.14 1.77 -10.69
CA LEU A 84 -3.87 1.15 -11.06
C LEU A 84 -3.91 0.77 -12.55
N ARG A 85 -2.82 1.01 -13.26
CA ARG A 85 -2.69 0.68 -14.68
C ARG A 85 -1.39 -0.05 -14.93
N PHE A 86 -1.43 -1.09 -15.74
CA PHE A 86 -0.33 -1.99 -15.99
C PHE A 86 -0.10 -2.15 -17.49
N PHE A 87 1.17 -2.11 -17.90
CA PHE A 87 1.62 -2.38 -19.25
C PHE A 87 2.59 -3.54 -19.19
N PHE A 88 2.19 -4.69 -19.74
CA PHE A 88 3.00 -5.89 -19.69
C PHE A 88 4.09 -5.89 -20.77
N THR A 89 5.23 -6.47 -20.45
CA THR A 89 6.37 -6.54 -21.39
C THR A 89 5.96 -7.19 -22.70
N ARG A 90 6.46 -6.62 -23.80
CA ARG A 90 6.27 -7.15 -25.15
C ARG A 90 7.48 -6.80 -26.02
N ASP A 91 8.00 -7.80 -26.75
CA ASP A 91 9.15 -7.65 -27.62
C ASP A 91 10.32 -6.94 -26.91
N ASP A 92 10.79 -5.80 -27.44
CA ASP A 92 11.86 -4.99 -26.86
C ASP A 92 11.38 -3.81 -25.99
N ASN A 93 10.10 -3.74 -25.68
CA ASN A 93 9.47 -2.67 -24.88
C ASN A 93 9.63 -1.24 -25.47
N ARG A 94 9.82 -1.11 -26.79
CA ARG A 94 9.97 0.21 -27.47
C ARG A 94 8.68 0.79 -27.98
N ASP A 95 7.62 0.00 -28.05
CA ASP A 95 6.29 0.43 -28.48
C ASP A 95 5.22 0.03 -27.48
N ILE A 96 4.72 1.03 -26.73
CA ILE A 96 3.71 0.81 -25.70
C ILE A 96 2.38 0.29 -26.28
N THR A 97 2.10 0.54 -27.56
CA THR A 97 0.86 0.11 -28.20
C THR A 97 0.78 -1.40 -28.40
N LEU A 98 1.93 -2.07 -28.46
CA LEU A 98 2.04 -3.52 -28.57
C LEU A 98 1.90 -4.22 -27.21
N ARG A 99 2.06 -3.51 -26.11
CA ARG A 99 1.94 -4.07 -24.76
C ARG A 99 0.46 -4.31 -24.42
N THR A 100 0.18 -5.42 -23.76
CA THR A 100 -1.13 -5.59 -23.11
C THR A 100 -1.28 -4.53 -22.03
N GLU A 101 -2.37 -3.79 -22.09
CA GLU A 101 -2.74 -2.75 -21.13
C GLU A 101 -3.90 -3.25 -20.27
N LEU A 102 -3.70 -3.33 -18.94
CA LEU A 102 -4.75 -3.57 -17.96
C LEU A 102 -4.97 -2.30 -17.16
N GLY A 103 -6.16 -1.73 -17.20
CA GLY A 103 -6.43 -0.47 -16.50
C GLY A 103 -7.91 -0.07 -16.57
N PRO A 104 -8.34 0.93 -15.79
CA PRO A 104 -9.71 1.41 -15.84
C PRO A 104 -9.88 2.48 -16.93
N SER A 105 -10.97 2.44 -17.68
CA SER A 105 -11.35 3.51 -18.61
C SER A 105 -12.00 4.71 -17.92
N HIS A 106 -12.58 4.51 -16.74
CA HIS A 106 -13.30 5.52 -15.96
C HIS A 106 -13.08 5.35 -14.46
N PHE A 107 -13.43 6.38 -13.66
CA PHE A 107 -13.38 6.28 -12.22
C PHE A 107 -14.44 5.34 -11.67
N LEU A 108 -14.02 4.43 -10.80
CA LEU A 108 -14.95 3.67 -9.97
C LEU A 108 -15.60 4.57 -8.91
N THR A 109 -16.62 4.06 -8.21
CA THR A 109 -17.41 4.83 -7.22
C THR A 109 -16.54 5.26 -6.03
N VAL A 110 -15.72 4.36 -5.51
CA VAL A 110 -14.69 4.65 -4.51
C VAL A 110 -13.37 4.80 -5.24
N TRP A 111 -12.71 5.92 -5.02
CA TRP A 111 -11.44 6.26 -5.66
C TRP A 111 -10.37 6.54 -4.64
N SER A 112 -9.15 6.70 -5.11
CA SER A 112 -7.97 6.98 -4.32
C SER A 112 -7.21 8.21 -4.84
N TYR A 113 -6.04 8.49 -4.26
CA TYR A 113 -5.26 9.68 -4.59
C TYR A 113 -3.79 9.33 -4.84
N GLN A 114 -3.13 10.14 -5.66
CA GLN A 114 -1.68 10.22 -5.74
C GLN A 114 -1.24 11.41 -4.89
N LEU A 115 -0.41 11.15 -3.87
CA LEU A 115 -0.02 12.12 -2.86
C LEU A 115 1.39 12.64 -3.13
N ASP A 116 1.55 13.95 -3.25
CA ASP A 116 2.87 14.55 -3.13
C ASP A 116 3.27 14.58 -1.65
N ARG A 117 4.11 13.65 -1.25
CA ARG A 117 4.40 13.36 0.16
C ARG A 117 4.98 14.53 0.91
N GLY A 118 5.79 15.37 0.26
CA GLY A 118 6.33 16.57 0.90
C GLY A 118 5.23 17.58 1.22
N ARG A 119 4.38 17.88 0.25
CA ARG A 119 3.24 18.81 0.40
C ARG A 119 2.21 18.26 1.38
N PHE A 120 1.83 17.00 1.22
CA PHE A 120 0.84 16.35 2.06
C PHE A 120 1.28 16.30 3.53
N GLU A 121 2.52 15.87 3.83
CA GLU A 121 3.05 15.85 5.21
C GLU A 121 3.17 17.25 5.81
N ASN A 122 3.49 18.29 5.02
CA ASN A 122 3.49 19.69 5.49
C ASN A 122 2.07 20.15 5.86
N ALA A 123 1.07 19.80 5.07
CA ALA A 123 -0.32 20.11 5.37
C ALA A 123 -0.81 19.38 6.64
N LEU A 124 -0.43 18.10 6.82
CA LEU A 124 -0.71 17.35 8.05
C LEU A 124 -0.05 17.98 9.29
N ALA A 125 1.22 18.40 9.19
CA ALA A 125 1.93 19.07 10.27
C ALA A 125 1.23 20.36 10.68
N LYS A 126 0.82 21.16 9.69
CA LYS A 126 0.04 22.40 9.93
C LYS A 126 -1.32 22.11 10.57
N HIS A 127 -1.97 21.04 10.15
CA HIS A 127 -3.25 20.61 10.74
C HIS A 127 -3.05 20.15 12.19
N CYS A 128 -1.98 19.41 12.51
CA CYS A 128 -1.60 19.07 13.89
C CYS A 128 -1.45 20.30 14.78
N GLU A 129 -0.72 21.32 14.31
CA GLU A 129 -0.58 22.60 15.04
C GLU A 129 -1.94 23.25 15.33
N ASN A 130 -2.84 23.28 14.34
CA ASN A 130 -4.18 23.86 14.48
C ASN A 130 -5.05 23.11 15.50
N LEU A 131 -4.82 21.80 15.67
CA LEU A 131 -5.45 20.96 16.69
C LEU A 131 -4.79 21.08 18.07
N GLY A 132 -3.75 21.91 18.24
CA GLY A 132 -3.02 22.07 19.50
C GLY A 132 -2.08 20.89 19.83
N ILE A 133 -1.68 20.09 18.83
CA ILE A 133 -0.65 19.07 18.99
C ILE A 133 0.71 19.75 19.00
N ASN A 134 1.53 19.45 20.00
CA ASN A 134 2.89 20.01 20.12
C ASN A 134 3.85 19.28 19.16
N LEU A 135 4.33 19.99 18.13
CA LEU A 135 5.26 19.45 17.13
C LEU A 135 6.68 19.97 17.39
N ILE A 136 7.54 19.10 17.91
CA ILE A 136 8.96 19.41 18.16
C ILE A 136 9.79 18.96 16.97
N SER A 137 10.05 19.87 16.04
CA SER A 137 10.90 19.64 14.86
C SER A 137 12.38 19.90 15.15
N GLU A 138 13.29 19.45 14.24
CA GLU A 138 14.75 19.52 14.38
C GLU A 138 15.26 18.83 15.67
N ALA A 139 14.55 17.78 16.09
CA ALA A 139 14.77 17.08 17.35
C ALA A 139 15.10 15.60 17.11
N SER A 140 16.33 15.20 17.38
CA SER A 140 16.78 13.83 17.19
C SER A 140 16.69 13.03 18.49
N VAL A 141 15.86 12.01 18.53
CA VAL A 141 15.79 11.06 19.66
C VAL A 141 17.11 10.32 19.79
N ARG A 142 17.62 10.24 21.02
CA ARG A 142 18.90 9.63 21.37
C ARG A 142 18.73 8.35 22.15
N ASP A 143 17.80 8.32 23.10
CA ASP A 143 17.51 7.14 23.90
C ASP A 143 16.04 7.11 24.34
N LEU A 144 15.60 5.94 24.72
CA LEU A 144 14.25 5.63 25.20
C LEU A 144 14.37 4.83 26.50
N GLU A 145 13.90 5.35 27.60
CA GLU A 145 13.80 4.62 28.87
C GLU A 145 12.35 4.15 29.02
N LEU A 146 12.14 2.84 28.95
CA LEU A 146 10.80 2.27 29.04
C LEU A 146 10.46 1.95 30.50
N ALA A 147 9.34 2.45 30.94
CA ALA A 147 8.72 2.09 32.21
C ALA A 147 7.20 2.05 32.01
N LYS A 148 6.52 1.18 32.71
CA LYS A 148 5.08 1.01 32.58
C LYS A 148 4.36 2.34 32.83
N ASN A 149 3.75 2.89 31.78
CA ASN A 149 2.98 4.15 31.77
C ASN A 149 3.77 5.40 32.25
N ASP A 150 5.09 5.36 32.28
CA ASP A 150 5.98 6.49 32.64
C ASP A 150 7.30 6.41 31.88
N SER A 151 7.24 6.13 30.57
CA SER A 151 8.40 6.07 29.70
C SER A 151 9.03 7.46 29.52
N ARG A 152 10.35 7.49 29.25
CA ARG A 152 11.07 8.74 29.01
C ARG A 152 11.76 8.72 27.65
N VAL A 153 11.65 9.84 26.91
CA VAL A 153 12.30 10.06 25.63
C VAL A 153 13.38 11.10 25.82
N LEU A 154 14.64 10.74 25.52
CA LEU A 154 15.78 11.64 25.50
C LEU A 154 16.03 12.08 24.06
N PHE A 155 16.07 13.36 23.79
CA PHE A 155 16.31 13.90 22.46
C PHE A 155 17.21 15.13 22.46
N LYS A 156 17.83 15.40 21.32
CA LYS A 156 18.72 16.54 21.11
C LYS A 156 18.06 17.55 20.16
N LYS A 157 17.92 18.81 20.61
CA LYS A 157 17.44 19.93 19.78
C LYS A 157 18.43 21.08 19.92
N ARG A 158 18.91 21.63 18.78
CA ARG A 158 19.88 22.77 18.75
C ARG A 158 21.12 22.56 19.63
N GLY A 159 21.60 21.31 19.71
CA GLY A 159 22.77 20.98 20.52
C GLY A 159 22.50 20.64 21.99
N GLU A 160 21.36 21.03 22.54
CA GLU A 160 20.95 20.76 23.92
C GLU A 160 20.23 19.43 24.04
N THR A 161 20.39 18.73 25.15
CA THR A 161 19.69 17.49 25.49
C THR A 161 18.45 17.81 26.31
N HIS A 162 17.32 17.28 25.89
CA HIS A 162 16.03 17.41 26.53
C HIS A 162 15.46 16.05 26.90
N SER A 163 14.56 16.02 27.87
CA SER A 163 13.88 14.82 28.34
C SER A 163 12.39 15.08 28.44
N LEU A 164 11.57 14.13 27.95
CA LEU A 164 10.11 14.20 28.00
C LEU A 164 9.55 12.87 28.50
N LYS A 165 8.68 12.91 29.49
CA LYS A 165 7.95 11.73 29.99
C LYS A 165 6.66 11.50 29.20
N ALA A 166 6.29 10.22 29.04
CA ALA A 166 5.08 9.81 28.33
C ALA A 166 4.36 8.68 29.07
N LYS A 167 3.03 8.75 29.18
CA LYS A 167 2.23 7.60 29.57
C LYS A 167 2.23 6.54 28.45
N TRP A 168 2.18 7.00 27.19
CA TRP A 168 2.27 6.17 25.97
C TRP A 168 3.36 6.67 25.04
N LEU A 169 4.19 5.73 24.59
CA LEU A 169 5.26 5.98 23.61
C LEU A 169 4.93 5.29 22.29
N VAL A 170 4.85 6.06 21.21
CA VAL A 170 4.63 5.53 19.87
C VAL A 170 5.87 5.69 19.02
N ASP A 171 6.41 4.59 18.50
CA ASP A 171 7.46 4.63 17.49
C ASP A 171 6.85 4.68 16.08
N ALA A 172 6.87 5.85 15.47
CA ALA A 172 6.54 6.15 14.08
C ALA A 172 7.78 6.63 13.31
N SER A 173 8.99 6.25 13.76
CA SER A 173 10.26 6.72 13.21
C SER A 173 10.61 6.14 11.83
N GLY A 174 9.67 5.42 11.22
CA GLY A 174 9.84 4.78 9.93
C GLY A 174 10.95 3.73 9.98
N ARG A 175 11.78 3.67 8.96
CA ARG A 175 12.86 2.66 8.87
C ARG A 175 13.96 2.79 9.93
N ALA A 176 14.00 3.89 10.69
CA ALA A 176 14.89 4.00 11.85
C ALA A 176 14.50 3.00 12.94
N SER A 177 13.20 2.70 13.10
CA SER A 177 12.66 1.62 13.96
C SER A 177 13.31 1.61 15.34
N LEU A 178 13.29 2.76 16.04
CA LEU A 178 14.08 2.98 17.25
C LEU A 178 13.69 2.01 18.36
N LEU A 179 12.41 1.89 18.64
CA LEU A 179 11.89 1.01 19.68
C LEU A 179 12.03 -0.47 19.29
N LYS A 180 11.70 -0.81 18.03
CA LYS A 180 11.86 -2.17 17.51
C LYS A 180 13.30 -2.67 17.64
N ARG A 181 14.29 -1.81 17.34
CA ARG A 181 15.72 -2.16 17.51
C ARG A 181 16.10 -2.29 18.96
N LYS A 182 15.68 -1.35 19.81
CA LYS A 182 15.98 -1.38 21.27
C LYS A 182 15.47 -2.66 21.93
N LEU A 183 14.29 -3.13 21.54
CA LEU A 183 13.65 -4.33 22.12
C LEU A 183 13.97 -5.64 21.36
N GLY A 184 14.76 -5.61 20.29
CA GLY A 184 15.09 -6.82 19.52
C GLY A 184 13.87 -7.47 18.85
N LEU A 185 12.90 -6.67 18.41
CA LEU A 185 11.62 -7.14 17.85
C LEU A 185 11.65 -7.40 16.34
N ALA A 186 12.77 -7.15 15.67
CA ALA A 186 12.89 -7.36 14.23
C ALA A 186 12.68 -8.85 13.86
N LYS A 187 11.93 -9.09 12.76
CA LYS A 187 11.72 -10.41 12.18
C LYS A 187 11.84 -10.29 10.67
N SER A 188 12.69 -11.12 10.06
CA SER A 188 12.86 -11.19 8.60
C SER A 188 11.67 -11.86 7.92
N ILE A 189 11.54 -11.62 6.62
CA ILE A 189 10.61 -12.26 5.70
C ILE A 189 11.39 -12.76 4.48
N LYS A 190 10.95 -13.84 3.85
CA LYS A 190 11.57 -14.38 2.62
C LYS A 190 11.07 -13.65 1.37
N HIS A 191 11.20 -12.34 1.34
CA HIS A 191 10.79 -11.51 0.21
C HIS A 191 11.95 -10.56 -0.13
N ASN A 192 12.87 -11.04 -0.97
CA ASN A 192 14.15 -10.37 -1.25
C ASN A 192 14.01 -9.43 -2.45
N ILE A 193 13.19 -8.41 -2.29
CA ILE A 193 12.90 -7.41 -3.31
C ILE A 193 13.63 -6.11 -2.95
N ASN A 194 14.11 -5.43 -4.01
CA ASN A 194 14.83 -4.17 -3.93
C ASN A 194 14.04 -3.08 -4.63
N ALA A 195 14.28 -1.83 -4.25
CA ALA A 195 13.70 -0.67 -4.93
C ALA A 195 14.75 0.43 -5.14
N ALA A 196 14.59 1.16 -6.24
CA ALA A 196 15.30 2.41 -6.51
C ALA A 196 14.30 3.39 -7.15
N TRP A 197 14.27 4.64 -6.70
CA TRP A 197 13.35 5.63 -7.25
C TRP A 197 13.93 7.03 -7.24
N PHE A 198 13.38 7.85 -8.10
CA PHE A 198 13.77 9.25 -8.30
C PHE A 198 12.60 10.08 -8.82
N ARG A 199 12.75 11.40 -8.81
CA ARG A 199 11.77 12.31 -9.35
C ARG A 199 12.37 13.19 -10.44
N ILE A 200 11.52 13.48 -11.43
CA ILE A 200 11.77 14.48 -12.47
C ILE A 200 10.78 15.62 -12.27
N ALA A 201 11.27 16.87 -12.23
CA ALA A 201 10.47 18.09 -11.99
C ALA A 201 9.64 18.49 -13.22
N THR A 202 8.97 17.53 -13.84
CA THR A 202 8.05 17.76 -14.96
C THR A 202 7.08 16.59 -15.10
N LYS A 203 6.01 16.85 -15.83
CA LYS A 203 5.02 15.85 -16.23
C LYS A 203 5.62 14.90 -17.27
N ILE A 204 5.62 13.61 -16.98
CA ILE A 204 5.86 12.53 -17.96
C ILE A 204 4.53 11.80 -18.12
N ASN A 205 3.85 12.03 -19.25
CA ASN A 205 2.54 11.48 -19.53
C ASN A 205 2.66 10.30 -20.50
N VAL A 206 2.18 9.14 -20.08
CA VAL A 206 2.19 7.92 -20.90
C VAL A 206 1.35 8.09 -22.18
N ASP A 207 0.31 8.93 -22.17
CA ASP A 207 -0.49 9.21 -23.37
C ASP A 207 0.34 9.81 -24.52
N ASP A 208 1.46 10.50 -24.20
CA ASP A 208 2.35 11.13 -25.18
C ASP A 208 3.36 10.13 -25.81
N TRP A 209 3.33 8.83 -25.40
CA TRP A 209 4.30 7.84 -25.86
C TRP A 209 3.95 7.24 -27.22
N SER A 210 2.73 7.44 -27.69
CA SER A 210 2.30 7.01 -29.03
C SER A 210 1.38 8.06 -29.67
N THR A 211 1.44 8.15 -31.00
CA THR A 211 0.53 8.92 -31.83
C THR A 211 -0.62 8.06 -32.43
N ASP A 212 -0.66 6.78 -32.08
CA ASP A 212 -1.73 5.87 -32.50
C ASP A 212 -3.07 6.31 -31.90
N VAL A 213 -3.97 6.77 -32.78
CA VAL A 213 -5.28 7.32 -32.39
C VAL A 213 -6.17 6.26 -31.78
N GLU A 214 -6.10 5.02 -32.25
CA GLU A 214 -6.94 3.92 -31.73
C GLU A 214 -6.47 3.51 -30.35
N TRP A 215 -5.16 3.47 -30.11
CA TRP A 215 -4.61 3.25 -28.78
C TRP A 215 -4.98 4.38 -27.79
N GLN A 216 -4.93 5.64 -28.24
CA GLN A 216 -5.31 6.79 -27.42
C GLN A 216 -6.78 6.76 -27.03
N LYS A 217 -7.68 6.39 -27.96
CA LYS A 217 -9.14 6.33 -27.74
C LYS A 217 -9.59 5.23 -26.77
N ARG A 218 -8.73 4.27 -26.42
CA ARG A 218 -9.07 3.21 -25.44
C ARG A 218 -9.44 3.76 -24.06
N ASN A 219 -8.99 4.98 -23.75
CA ASN A 219 -9.31 5.69 -22.52
C ASN A 219 -9.91 7.06 -22.81
N GLU A 220 -11.08 7.33 -22.24
CA GLU A 220 -11.68 8.68 -22.27
C GLU A 220 -10.94 9.66 -21.38
N LEU A 221 -10.29 9.15 -20.30
CA LEU A 221 -9.52 9.91 -19.33
C LEU A 221 -8.02 9.68 -19.54
N THR A 222 -7.22 10.67 -19.13
CA THR A 222 -5.77 10.57 -19.25
C THR A 222 -5.17 9.46 -18.38
N ARG A 223 -4.29 8.64 -18.96
CA ARG A 223 -3.48 7.64 -18.24
C ARG A 223 -2.58 8.27 -17.17
N TYR A 224 -2.26 9.56 -17.33
CA TYR A 224 -1.49 10.32 -16.34
C TYR A 224 -2.12 10.32 -14.94
N ALA A 225 -3.45 10.28 -14.86
CA ALA A 225 -4.15 10.20 -13.58
C ALA A 225 -4.06 8.82 -12.91
N SER A 226 -3.66 7.77 -13.63
CA SER A 226 -3.41 6.44 -13.06
C SER A 226 -2.01 6.35 -12.43
N THR A 227 -1.83 5.46 -11.46
CA THR A 227 -0.49 4.95 -11.16
C THR A 227 -0.13 3.95 -12.25
N ASN A 228 0.77 4.34 -13.16
CA ASN A 228 1.16 3.51 -14.28
C ASN A 228 2.30 2.56 -13.86
N HIS A 229 2.18 1.29 -14.23
CA HIS A 229 3.18 0.27 -13.95
C HIS A 229 3.64 -0.35 -15.28
N LEU A 230 4.95 -0.44 -15.48
CA LEU A 230 5.55 -1.20 -16.55
C LEU A 230 6.05 -2.51 -15.97
N TYR A 231 5.52 -3.64 -16.45
CA TYR A 231 5.80 -4.97 -15.93
C TYR A 231 6.71 -5.76 -16.84
N GLY A 232 7.68 -6.46 -16.25
CA GLY A 232 8.54 -7.41 -16.92
C GLY A 232 9.00 -8.53 -15.98
N LYS A 233 9.77 -9.47 -16.50
CA LYS A 233 10.19 -10.65 -15.74
C LYS A 233 11.00 -10.27 -14.49
N GLY A 234 10.40 -10.45 -13.32
CA GLY A 234 11.04 -10.22 -12.05
C GLY A 234 11.11 -8.76 -11.62
N TYR A 235 10.38 -7.85 -12.29
CA TYR A 235 10.37 -6.44 -11.95
C TYR A 235 9.06 -5.75 -12.33
N TRP A 236 8.88 -4.58 -11.72
CA TRP A 236 7.93 -3.56 -12.18
C TRP A 236 8.51 -2.17 -11.97
N THR A 237 8.10 -1.25 -12.82
CA THR A 237 8.48 0.17 -12.74
C THR A 237 7.22 1.00 -12.57
N TRP A 238 7.25 2.00 -11.70
CA TRP A 238 6.12 2.94 -11.57
C TRP A 238 6.39 4.29 -12.22
N LEU A 239 5.33 4.92 -12.71
CA LEU A 239 5.25 6.34 -13.01
C LEU A 239 4.05 6.91 -12.26
N ILE A 240 4.31 7.81 -11.29
CA ILE A 240 3.30 8.42 -10.42
C ILE A 240 3.33 9.92 -10.65
N ALA A 241 2.21 10.47 -11.11
CA ALA A 241 2.02 11.91 -11.21
C ALA A 241 1.88 12.54 -9.82
N LEU A 242 2.54 13.67 -9.58
CA LEU A 242 2.48 14.40 -8.32
C LEU A 242 1.82 15.76 -8.49
N SER A 243 1.14 16.24 -7.47
CA SER A 243 0.42 17.52 -7.49
C SER A 243 1.34 18.75 -7.64
N SER A 244 2.64 18.61 -7.36
CA SER A 244 3.66 19.61 -7.67
C SER A 244 3.97 19.76 -9.16
N GLY A 245 3.44 18.86 -10.01
CA GLY A 245 3.80 18.77 -11.44
C GLY A 245 5.00 17.87 -11.71
N SER A 246 5.63 17.31 -10.71
CA SER A 246 6.69 16.32 -10.84
C SER A 246 6.13 14.94 -11.18
N THR A 247 6.99 14.07 -11.70
CA THR A 247 6.71 12.63 -11.86
C THR A 247 7.69 11.83 -11.03
N SER A 248 7.17 10.93 -10.18
CA SER A 248 7.96 9.94 -9.47
C SER A 248 8.11 8.69 -10.33
N ILE A 249 9.33 8.22 -10.47
CA ILE A 249 9.69 7.02 -11.22
C ILE A 249 10.44 6.06 -10.29
N GLY A 250 10.08 4.78 -10.30
CA GLY A 250 10.77 3.81 -9.48
C GLY A 250 10.82 2.43 -10.09
N ILE A 251 11.87 1.71 -9.77
CA ILE A 251 12.14 0.32 -10.15
C ILE A 251 12.01 -0.52 -8.89
N VAL A 252 11.23 -1.59 -8.96
CA VAL A 252 11.13 -2.60 -7.90
C VAL A 252 11.43 -3.96 -8.52
N ALA A 253 12.39 -4.69 -7.95
CA ALA A 253 12.94 -5.84 -8.64
C ALA A 253 13.37 -6.95 -7.67
N ASP A 254 13.18 -8.18 -8.11
CA ASP A 254 13.62 -9.41 -7.41
C ASP A 254 15.14 -9.53 -7.49
N GLU A 255 15.81 -9.60 -6.34
CA GLU A 255 17.29 -9.76 -6.21
C GLU A 255 17.83 -10.95 -7.00
N ARG A 256 17.04 -12.01 -7.19
CA ARG A 256 17.45 -13.24 -7.92
C ARG A 256 17.58 -13.03 -9.43
N ILE A 257 16.83 -12.05 -9.98
CA ILE A 257 16.76 -11.77 -11.42
C ILE A 257 17.47 -10.45 -11.74
N HIS A 258 17.26 -9.44 -10.90
CA HIS A 258 17.83 -8.11 -11.01
C HIS A 258 18.60 -7.77 -9.73
N PRO A 259 19.89 -8.10 -9.63
CA PRO A 259 20.68 -7.85 -8.42
C PRO A 259 20.69 -6.37 -8.03
N PHE A 260 20.63 -6.06 -6.72
CA PHE A 260 20.57 -4.69 -6.20
C PHE A 260 21.67 -3.77 -6.73
N ASN A 261 22.87 -4.31 -6.95
CA ASN A 261 23.99 -3.55 -7.47
C ASN A 261 23.78 -3.03 -8.92
N THR A 262 22.74 -3.46 -9.62
CA THR A 262 22.36 -2.96 -10.95
C THR A 262 21.48 -1.72 -10.91
N ILE A 263 20.89 -1.38 -9.75
CA ILE A 263 19.97 -0.25 -9.57
C ILE A 263 20.31 0.67 -8.38
N ASN A 264 21.42 0.42 -7.69
CA ASN A 264 21.73 1.05 -6.40
C ASN A 264 22.36 2.45 -6.49
N THR A 265 22.52 3.00 -7.69
CA THR A 265 22.88 4.38 -7.95
C THR A 265 22.01 4.94 -9.08
N PHE A 266 21.88 6.26 -9.17
CA PHE A 266 21.07 6.88 -10.22
C PHE A 266 21.53 6.50 -11.63
N ASP A 267 22.83 6.55 -11.92
CA ASP A 267 23.36 6.16 -13.23
C ASP A 267 23.07 4.69 -13.57
N LYS A 268 23.17 3.79 -12.60
CA LYS A 268 22.83 2.38 -12.80
C LYS A 268 21.34 2.17 -13.02
N ALA A 269 20.49 2.88 -12.28
CA ALA A 269 19.05 2.83 -12.47
C ALA A 269 18.65 3.31 -13.87
N ARG A 270 19.30 4.36 -14.39
CA ARG A 270 19.12 4.83 -15.78
C ARG A 270 19.55 3.78 -16.79
N GLU A 271 20.74 3.19 -16.62
CA GLU A 271 21.22 2.13 -17.51
C GLU A 271 20.31 0.89 -17.47
N TRP A 272 19.79 0.55 -16.28
CA TRP A 272 18.83 -0.52 -16.12
C TRP A 272 17.53 -0.21 -16.89
N LEU A 273 16.96 1.01 -16.78
CA LEU A 273 15.78 1.42 -17.54
C LEU A 273 16.02 1.37 -19.05
N LYS A 274 17.19 1.77 -19.51
CA LYS A 274 17.56 1.71 -20.93
C LYS A 274 17.57 0.27 -21.47
N ASN A 275 17.95 -0.69 -20.64
CA ASN A 275 18.03 -2.09 -21.02
C ASN A 275 16.68 -2.83 -20.95
N TYR A 276 15.82 -2.48 -20.00
CA TYR A 276 14.58 -3.21 -19.74
C TYR A 276 13.31 -2.44 -20.10
N GLU A 277 13.33 -1.12 -20.03
CA GLU A 277 12.20 -0.22 -20.34
C GLU A 277 12.69 0.95 -21.24
N PRO A 278 13.20 0.65 -22.45
CA PRO A 278 13.88 1.66 -23.29
C PRO A 278 12.98 2.82 -23.69
N GLN A 279 11.69 2.61 -23.99
CA GLN A 279 10.78 3.73 -24.30
C GLN A 279 10.59 4.65 -23.09
N CYS A 280 10.46 4.09 -21.88
CA CYS A 280 10.42 4.88 -20.64
C CYS A 280 11.72 5.64 -20.42
N SER A 281 12.86 4.97 -20.62
CA SER A 281 14.18 5.59 -20.51
C SER A 281 14.33 6.78 -21.45
N ASP A 282 13.95 6.66 -22.73
CA ASP A 282 14.04 7.74 -23.71
C ASP A 282 13.24 8.97 -23.25
N ARG A 283 12.02 8.79 -22.71
CA ARG A 283 11.19 9.88 -22.17
C ARG A 283 11.76 10.56 -20.92
N ILE A 284 12.48 9.80 -20.09
CA ILE A 284 13.19 10.33 -18.93
C ILE A 284 14.43 11.11 -19.36
N GLU A 285 15.23 10.57 -20.30
CA GLU A 285 16.45 11.20 -20.78
C GLU A 285 16.17 12.56 -21.45
N GLU A 286 15.05 12.73 -22.16
CA GLU A 286 14.61 14.02 -22.70
C GLU A 286 14.44 15.12 -21.62
N LYS A 287 14.30 14.75 -20.35
CA LYS A 287 14.00 15.63 -19.21
C LYS A 287 15.01 15.50 -18.07
N ILE A 288 16.15 14.87 -18.30
CA ILE A 288 17.12 14.49 -17.27
C ILE A 288 17.67 15.68 -16.49
N ASP A 289 17.77 16.85 -17.12
CA ASP A 289 18.21 18.10 -16.47
C ASP A 289 17.25 18.56 -15.36
N LEU A 290 16.03 18.02 -15.31
CA LEU A 290 15.01 18.29 -14.30
C LEU A 290 14.99 17.24 -13.17
N PHE A 291 16.05 16.45 -13.04
CA PHE A 291 16.23 15.50 -11.95
C PHE A 291 16.22 16.18 -10.57
N GLN A 292 15.55 15.61 -9.60
CA GLN A 292 15.40 16.18 -8.25
C GLN A 292 16.10 15.38 -7.17
N ASP A 293 15.85 14.06 -7.10
CA ASP A 293 16.33 13.20 -6.00
C ASP A 293 16.46 11.74 -6.43
N PHE A 294 17.22 10.95 -5.66
CA PHE A 294 17.34 9.51 -5.82
C PHE A 294 17.45 8.82 -4.47
N LEU A 295 16.76 7.71 -4.32
CA LEU A 295 16.90 6.81 -3.17
C LEU A 295 16.80 5.35 -3.61
N CYS A 296 17.46 4.46 -2.88
CA CYS A 296 17.32 3.02 -3.08
C CYS A 296 17.24 2.27 -1.75
N LEU A 297 16.58 1.13 -1.77
CA LEU A 297 16.40 0.24 -0.62
C LEU A 297 16.68 -1.20 -1.01
N LYS A 298 17.53 -1.86 -0.25
CA LYS A 298 17.81 -3.29 -0.38
C LYS A 298 16.95 -4.08 0.61
N HIS A 299 16.31 -5.17 0.14
CA HIS A 299 15.51 -6.10 0.96
C HIS A 299 14.60 -5.34 1.93
N PHE A 300 13.71 -4.53 1.38
CA PHE A 300 12.94 -3.55 2.14
C PHE A 300 11.82 -4.15 2.99
N SER A 301 11.45 -5.41 2.76
CA SER A 301 10.34 -6.08 3.47
C SER A 301 10.77 -6.68 4.80
N TYR A 302 9.96 -6.51 5.83
CA TYR A 302 10.21 -7.07 7.17
C TYR A 302 8.94 -7.14 8.02
N ARG A 303 9.00 -7.98 9.05
CA ARG A 303 7.95 -8.13 10.08
C ARG A 303 8.46 -7.66 11.45
N CYS A 304 7.55 -7.68 12.42
CA CYS A 304 7.84 -7.40 13.82
C CYS A 304 7.32 -8.56 14.70
N LYS A 305 8.02 -8.82 15.81
CA LYS A 305 7.59 -9.84 16.77
C LYS A 305 6.41 -9.37 17.63
N GLN A 306 6.37 -8.06 17.94
CA GLN A 306 5.35 -7.42 18.77
C GLN A 306 5.17 -5.97 18.33
N LEU A 307 3.93 -5.48 18.28
CA LEU A 307 3.56 -4.13 17.84
C LEU A 307 3.00 -3.27 18.97
N TYR A 308 2.33 -3.88 19.94
CA TYR A 308 1.66 -3.20 21.05
C TYR A 308 2.07 -3.81 22.39
N SER A 309 2.04 -3.03 23.46
CA SER A 309 2.33 -3.51 24.81
C SER A 309 1.47 -2.82 25.86
N GLU A 310 1.04 -3.60 26.86
CA GLU A 310 0.36 -3.08 28.05
C GLU A 310 1.25 -2.18 28.90
N ASP A 311 2.57 -2.17 28.63
CA ASP A 311 3.53 -1.29 29.30
C ASP A 311 3.54 0.13 28.73
N GLY A 312 2.61 0.48 27.83
CA GLY A 312 2.43 1.83 27.31
C GLY A 312 3.34 2.18 26.13
N TRP A 313 3.56 1.23 25.19
CA TRP A 313 4.24 1.52 23.94
C TRP A 313 3.64 0.78 22.74
N CYS A 314 3.82 1.35 21.55
CA CYS A 314 3.44 0.72 20.28
C CYS A 314 4.28 1.20 19.11
N LEU A 315 4.13 0.49 17.96
CA LEU A 315 4.83 0.75 16.70
C LEU A 315 3.80 1.00 15.59
N THR A 316 4.03 2.02 14.76
CA THR A 316 3.18 2.28 13.58
C THR A 316 3.99 2.55 12.31
N GLY A 317 3.35 2.31 11.15
CA GLY A 317 3.97 2.45 9.84
C GLY A 317 5.21 1.57 9.67
N ASP A 318 6.21 2.06 8.93
CA ASP A 318 7.45 1.33 8.68
C ASP A 318 8.29 1.07 9.95
N ALA A 319 8.02 1.74 11.07
CA ALA A 319 8.66 1.39 12.33
C ALA A 319 8.23 0.00 12.81
N GLY A 320 7.01 -0.43 12.49
CA GLY A 320 6.49 -1.77 12.78
C GLY A 320 6.83 -2.79 11.69
N MET A 321 6.06 -2.81 10.61
CA MET A 321 6.16 -3.78 9.52
C MET A 321 6.07 -3.09 8.16
N PHE A 322 6.72 -3.68 7.16
CA PHE A 322 6.62 -3.26 5.75
C PHE A 322 6.62 -4.50 4.85
N LEU A 323 5.75 -4.53 3.84
CA LEU A 323 5.61 -5.69 2.96
C LEU A 323 6.16 -5.37 1.56
N ASP A 324 5.35 -4.78 0.69
CA ASP A 324 5.71 -4.47 -0.70
C ASP A 324 4.93 -3.23 -1.15
N PRO A 325 5.52 -2.34 -1.96
CA PRO A 325 4.80 -1.19 -2.50
C PRO A 325 3.85 -1.52 -3.65
N LEU A 326 3.89 -2.75 -4.20
CA LEU A 326 2.96 -3.19 -5.25
C LEU A 326 1.51 -3.05 -4.76
N TYR A 327 0.65 -2.48 -5.60
CA TYR A 327 -0.74 -2.13 -5.29
C TYR A 327 -0.92 -1.03 -4.23
N SER A 328 0.18 -0.41 -3.75
CA SER A 328 0.15 0.76 -2.83
C SER A 328 -0.50 0.53 -1.45
N PRO A 329 -0.30 -0.61 -0.75
CA PRO A 329 -0.99 -0.92 0.51
C PRO A 329 -0.43 -0.16 1.73
N GLY A 330 0.63 0.63 1.57
CA GLY A 330 1.34 1.26 2.69
C GLY A 330 0.44 2.14 3.55
N SER A 331 -0.38 2.99 2.94
CA SER A 331 -1.33 3.85 3.65
C SER A 331 -2.48 3.08 4.30
N ASP A 332 -2.87 1.94 3.72
CA ASP A 332 -3.90 1.07 4.28
C ASP A 332 -3.44 0.44 5.59
N PHE A 333 -2.22 -0.11 5.60
CA PHE A 333 -1.62 -0.65 6.82
C PHE A 333 -1.42 0.44 7.89
N VAL A 334 -1.07 1.67 7.49
CA VAL A 334 -1.02 2.81 8.42
C VAL A 334 -2.40 3.09 9.00
N GLY A 335 -3.45 3.18 8.18
CA GLY A 335 -4.81 3.45 8.63
C GLY A 335 -5.36 2.39 9.57
N MET A 336 -5.20 1.11 9.23
CA MET A 336 -5.61 -0.01 10.09
C MET A 336 -4.85 -0.02 11.41
N ASN A 337 -3.52 0.09 11.37
CA ASN A 337 -2.67 0.07 12.55
C ASN A 337 -2.96 1.26 13.48
N ASN A 338 -3.09 2.46 12.93
CA ASN A 338 -3.45 3.66 13.69
C ASN A 338 -4.84 3.53 14.34
N GLY A 339 -5.80 2.88 13.68
CA GLY A 339 -7.10 2.55 14.26
C GLY A 339 -6.97 1.71 15.53
N PHE A 340 -6.21 0.62 15.48
CA PHE A 340 -5.93 -0.23 16.64
C PHE A 340 -5.23 0.52 17.77
N ILE A 341 -4.18 1.29 17.45
CA ILE A 341 -3.44 2.08 18.43
C ILE A 341 -4.35 3.13 19.09
N THR A 342 -5.20 3.78 18.30
CA THR A 342 -6.13 4.79 18.81
C THR A 342 -7.15 4.17 19.77
N ASP A 343 -7.70 2.99 19.46
CA ASP A 343 -8.61 2.28 20.35
C ASP A 343 -7.95 1.93 21.68
N ILE A 344 -6.74 1.31 21.62
CA ILE A 344 -5.96 0.96 22.82
C ILE A 344 -5.67 2.18 23.70
N ILE A 345 -5.12 3.25 23.12
CA ILE A 345 -4.72 4.45 23.87
C ILE A 345 -5.94 5.16 24.46
N SER A 346 -7.03 5.28 23.70
CA SER A 346 -8.23 5.96 24.16
C SER A 346 -8.88 5.24 25.35
N LYS A 347 -8.99 3.93 25.31
CA LYS A 347 -9.48 3.10 26.43
C LYS A 347 -8.57 3.19 27.65
N PHE A 348 -7.25 3.16 27.44
CA PHE A 348 -6.29 3.35 28.53
C PHE A 348 -6.45 4.71 29.21
N LEU A 349 -6.59 5.80 28.45
CA LEU A 349 -6.77 7.15 29.00
C LEU A 349 -8.08 7.30 29.77
N GLN A 350 -9.09 6.49 29.44
CA GLN A 350 -10.36 6.39 30.18
C GLN A 350 -10.25 5.51 31.43
N GLY A 351 -9.06 4.95 31.73
CA GLY A 351 -8.83 4.10 32.91
C GLY A 351 -9.32 2.65 32.75
N GLN A 352 -9.60 2.20 31.52
CA GLN A 352 -10.04 0.84 31.25
C GLN A 352 -8.85 -0.13 31.24
N ASN A 353 -9.12 -1.42 31.50
CA ASN A 353 -8.14 -2.48 31.27
C ASN A 353 -8.06 -2.75 29.77
N ILE A 354 -6.85 -2.69 29.21
CA ILE A 354 -6.57 -2.80 27.76
C ILE A 354 -5.90 -4.12 27.37
N SER A 355 -5.80 -5.07 28.29
CA SER A 355 -5.08 -6.33 28.03
C SER A 355 -5.68 -7.10 26.84
N GLN A 356 -7.01 -7.12 26.75
CA GLN A 356 -7.71 -7.77 25.65
C GLN A 356 -7.49 -7.05 24.33
N GLU A 357 -7.57 -5.73 24.31
CA GLU A 357 -7.35 -4.90 23.13
C GLU A 357 -5.94 -5.07 22.58
N VAL A 358 -4.92 -4.97 23.43
CA VAL A 358 -3.51 -5.17 23.05
C VAL A 358 -3.34 -6.53 22.37
N HIS A 359 -3.88 -7.60 22.96
CA HIS A 359 -3.72 -8.96 22.44
C HIS A 359 -4.50 -9.19 21.14
N GLU A 360 -5.80 -8.86 21.12
CA GLU A 360 -6.67 -9.15 19.97
C GLU A 360 -6.38 -8.24 18.77
N HIS A 361 -6.04 -6.96 18.98
CA HIS A 361 -5.67 -6.05 17.90
C HIS A 361 -4.33 -6.45 17.27
N GLU A 362 -3.34 -6.84 18.07
CA GLU A 362 -2.09 -7.37 17.53
C GLU A 362 -2.33 -8.64 16.72
N ARG A 363 -3.11 -9.58 17.25
CA ARG A 363 -3.48 -10.80 16.55
C ARG A 363 -4.18 -10.50 15.21
N THR A 364 -5.14 -9.59 15.21
CA THR A 364 -5.91 -9.21 14.02
C THR A 364 -5.00 -8.56 12.98
N PHE A 365 -4.22 -7.54 13.35
CA PHE A 365 -3.33 -6.86 12.39
C PHE A 365 -2.28 -7.79 11.79
N ARG A 366 -1.66 -8.64 12.62
CA ARG A 366 -0.69 -9.63 12.13
C ARG A 366 -1.33 -10.71 11.24
N SER A 367 -2.58 -11.09 11.50
CA SER A 367 -3.33 -12.04 10.65
C SER A 367 -3.63 -11.42 9.29
N ILE A 368 -4.08 -10.16 9.24
CA ILE A 368 -4.29 -9.42 7.99
C ILE A 368 -2.98 -9.34 7.20
N PHE A 369 -1.90 -8.90 7.80
CA PHE A 369 -0.59 -8.80 7.15
C PHE A 369 -0.13 -10.16 6.60
N SER A 370 -0.34 -11.24 7.35
CA SER A 370 0.04 -12.61 6.93
C SER A 370 -0.87 -13.13 5.81
N GLY A 371 -2.17 -12.81 5.84
CA GLY A 371 -3.13 -13.21 4.81
C GLY A 371 -2.87 -12.56 3.46
N PHE A 372 -2.30 -11.34 3.46
CA PHE A 372 -1.93 -10.63 2.23
C PHE A 372 -0.50 -10.91 1.76
N THR A 373 0.37 -11.48 2.61
CA THR A 373 1.77 -11.79 2.22
C THR A 373 1.88 -12.65 0.95
N PRO A 374 1.07 -13.70 0.74
CA PRO A 374 1.16 -14.56 -0.46
C PRO A 374 0.93 -13.83 -1.78
N ILE A 375 0.23 -12.68 -1.77
CA ILE A 375 0.01 -11.83 -2.96
C ILE A 375 1.35 -11.36 -3.57
N TYR A 376 2.38 -11.22 -2.74
CA TYR A 376 3.68 -10.65 -3.11
C TYR A 376 4.81 -11.68 -3.11
N GLU A 377 4.82 -12.60 -2.13
CA GLU A 377 5.91 -13.56 -1.91
C GLU A 377 6.01 -14.55 -3.08
N ASP A 378 7.19 -14.59 -3.72
CA ASP A 378 7.51 -15.41 -4.90
C ASP A 378 6.58 -15.19 -6.12
N GLN A 379 5.99 -13.97 -6.26
CA GLN A 379 5.10 -13.63 -7.38
C GLN A 379 5.77 -12.79 -8.49
N TYR A 380 7.00 -12.33 -8.31
CA TYR A 380 7.64 -11.43 -9.28
C TYR A 380 7.93 -12.09 -10.63
N SER A 381 8.08 -13.41 -10.69
CA SER A 381 8.19 -14.16 -11.94
C SER A 381 6.92 -14.10 -12.79
N THR A 382 5.73 -13.91 -12.18
CA THR A 382 4.45 -13.84 -12.90
C THR A 382 4.24 -12.53 -13.64
N MET A 383 4.99 -11.46 -13.28
CA MET A 383 4.75 -10.10 -13.76
C MET A 383 4.94 -9.92 -15.27
N ALA A 384 5.73 -10.80 -15.93
CA ALA A 384 5.90 -10.76 -17.37
C ALA A 384 4.72 -11.35 -18.14
N ASN A 385 3.85 -12.12 -17.49
CA ASN A 385 2.76 -12.84 -18.13
C ASN A 385 1.46 -12.04 -18.03
N SER A 386 0.99 -11.51 -19.16
CA SER A 386 -0.17 -10.62 -19.20
C SER A 386 -1.49 -11.32 -18.86
N LYS A 387 -1.71 -12.56 -19.32
CA LYS A 387 -2.92 -13.35 -19.07
C LYS A 387 -3.02 -13.75 -17.59
N VAL A 388 -1.96 -14.35 -17.07
CA VAL A 388 -1.91 -14.81 -15.68
C VAL A 388 -2.00 -13.63 -14.72
N MET A 389 -1.21 -12.58 -14.96
CA MET A 389 -1.15 -11.43 -14.06
C MET A 389 -2.42 -10.58 -14.09
N SER A 390 -3.12 -10.51 -15.23
CA SER A 390 -4.43 -9.83 -15.31
C SER A 390 -5.49 -10.58 -14.51
N SER A 391 -5.50 -11.91 -14.59
CA SER A 391 -6.38 -12.76 -13.77
C SER A 391 -6.06 -12.62 -12.28
N LYS A 392 -4.76 -12.64 -11.94
CA LYS A 392 -4.28 -12.42 -10.57
C LYS A 392 -4.70 -11.06 -10.03
N PHE A 393 -4.62 -9.99 -10.82
CA PHE A 393 -5.00 -8.65 -10.38
C PHE A 393 -6.49 -8.58 -10.00
N VAL A 394 -7.38 -9.16 -10.81
CA VAL A 394 -8.82 -9.23 -10.49
C VAL A 394 -9.06 -10.04 -9.21
N TRP A 395 -8.33 -11.15 -9.04
CA TRP A 395 -8.35 -11.94 -7.81
C TRP A 395 -7.89 -11.14 -6.59
N ASP A 396 -6.78 -10.42 -6.71
CA ASP A 396 -6.22 -9.61 -5.62
C ASP A 396 -7.18 -8.47 -5.22
N LEU A 397 -7.92 -7.87 -6.18
CA LEU A 397 -9.01 -6.93 -5.89
C LEU A 397 -10.18 -7.61 -5.15
N MET A 398 -10.56 -8.84 -5.56
CA MET A 398 -11.56 -9.63 -4.83
C MET A 398 -11.15 -9.86 -3.38
N MET A 399 -9.89 -10.23 -3.13
CA MET A 399 -9.36 -10.41 -1.79
C MET A 399 -9.40 -9.11 -0.98
N TYR A 400 -9.10 -7.99 -1.59
CA TYR A 400 -9.03 -6.69 -0.94
C TYR A 400 -10.42 -6.10 -0.66
N TRP A 401 -11.26 -5.95 -1.69
CA TRP A 401 -12.59 -5.36 -1.56
C TRP A 401 -13.65 -6.33 -1.03
N GLY A 402 -13.44 -7.63 -1.17
CA GLY A 402 -14.37 -8.66 -0.70
C GLY A 402 -14.20 -9.00 0.79
N SER A 403 -13.02 -8.78 1.37
CA SER A 403 -12.72 -9.18 2.75
C SER A 403 -12.42 -8.01 3.68
N ILE A 404 -11.24 -7.39 3.59
CA ILE A 404 -10.78 -6.37 4.54
C ILE A 404 -11.42 -5.00 4.29
N GLY A 405 -11.67 -4.64 3.02
CA GLY A 405 -12.30 -3.38 2.67
C GLY A 405 -13.62 -3.13 3.40
N PRO A 406 -14.62 -4.04 3.33
CA PRO A 406 -15.89 -3.89 4.04
C PRO A 406 -15.72 -3.72 5.55
N LEU A 407 -14.78 -4.43 6.18
CA LEU A 407 -14.51 -4.33 7.61
C LEU A 407 -13.96 -2.95 8.01
N PHE A 408 -13.03 -2.43 7.20
CA PHE A 408 -12.43 -1.13 7.46
C PHE A 408 -13.45 0.01 7.25
N PHE A 409 -14.20 -0.01 6.15
CA PHE A 409 -15.19 1.02 5.83
C PHE A 409 -16.34 1.05 6.84
N ASN A 410 -16.72 -0.09 7.42
CA ASN A 410 -17.69 -0.18 8.51
C ASN A 410 -17.07 -0.02 9.90
N GLN A 411 -15.77 0.30 10.02
CA GLN A 411 -15.03 0.52 11.28
C GLN A 411 -15.11 -0.69 12.24
N LYS A 412 -15.15 -1.94 11.70
CA LYS A 412 -15.31 -3.16 12.48
C LYS A 412 -14.01 -3.86 12.87
N LEU A 413 -12.85 -3.38 12.39
CA LEU A 413 -11.57 -4.02 12.73
C LEU A 413 -11.21 -3.94 14.21
N THR A 414 -11.66 -2.90 14.94
CA THR A 414 -11.45 -2.72 16.38
C THR A 414 -12.56 -3.31 17.24
N ASP A 415 -13.66 -3.76 16.65
CA ASP A 415 -14.77 -4.42 17.33
C ASP A 415 -14.42 -5.90 17.56
N ILE A 416 -13.90 -6.22 18.75
CA ILE A 416 -13.40 -7.56 19.08
C ILE A 416 -14.49 -8.63 18.99
N GLU A 417 -15.72 -8.30 19.44
CA GLU A 417 -16.84 -9.23 19.41
C GLU A 417 -17.23 -9.55 17.96
N PHE A 418 -17.41 -8.53 17.13
CA PHE A 418 -17.68 -8.71 15.71
C PHE A 418 -16.57 -9.49 15.01
N MET A 419 -15.30 -9.16 15.28
CA MET A 419 -14.15 -9.84 14.67
C MET A 419 -14.06 -11.32 15.06
N ASN A 420 -14.57 -11.74 16.22
CA ASN A 420 -14.65 -13.16 16.57
C ASN A 420 -15.60 -13.93 15.63
N PHE A 421 -16.70 -13.30 15.17
CA PHE A 421 -17.60 -13.89 14.18
C PHE A 421 -17.06 -13.79 12.75
N ALA A 422 -16.32 -12.75 12.40
CA ALA A 422 -15.76 -12.55 11.07
C ALA A 422 -14.52 -13.42 10.81
N ARG A 423 -13.75 -13.74 11.85
CA ARG A 423 -12.45 -14.44 11.75
C ARG A 423 -12.48 -15.77 11.00
N PRO A 424 -13.45 -16.69 11.22
CA PRO A 424 -13.55 -17.92 10.44
C PRO A 424 -13.72 -17.64 8.94
N ILE A 425 -14.55 -16.65 8.57
CA ILE A 425 -14.78 -16.28 7.18
C ILE A 425 -13.49 -15.72 6.55
N LEU A 426 -12.76 -14.87 7.27
CA LEU A 426 -11.47 -14.35 6.82
C LEU A 426 -10.41 -15.45 6.66
N LEU A 427 -10.43 -16.45 7.53
CA LEU A 427 -9.51 -17.59 7.42
C LEU A 427 -9.77 -18.37 6.12
N ASP A 428 -11.04 -18.60 5.77
CA ASP A 428 -11.40 -19.25 4.51
C ASP A 428 -10.95 -18.43 3.29
N PHE A 429 -11.14 -17.09 3.30
CA PHE A 429 -10.58 -16.20 2.28
C PHE A 429 -9.05 -16.35 2.16
N PHE A 430 -8.32 -16.33 3.26
CA PHE A 430 -6.87 -16.41 3.24
C PHE A 430 -6.36 -17.79 2.78
N ASN A 431 -7.04 -18.86 3.17
CA ASN A 431 -6.72 -20.22 2.70
C ASN A 431 -6.94 -20.36 1.19
N LEU A 432 -8.05 -19.81 0.69
CA LEU A 432 -8.33 -19.78 -0.76
C LEU A 432 -7.30 -18.93 -1.49
N ASN A 433 -6.91 -17.77 -0.92
CA ASN A 433 -5.87 -16.92 -1.48
C ASN A 433 -4.54 -17.66 -1.65
N VAL A 434 -4.09 -18.38 -0.64
CA VAL A 434 -2.83 -19.15 -0.73
C VAL A 434 -2.85 -20.10 -1.94
N ARG A 435 -3.93 -20.87 -2.10
CA ARG A 435 -4.10 -21.81 -3.22
C ARG A 435 -4.08 -21.11 -4.59
N MET A 436 -4.76 -19.96 -4.70
CA MET A 436 -4.78 -19.20 -5.93
C MET A 436 -3.40 -18.61 -6.27
N GLN A 437 -2.66 -18.14 -5.27
CA GLN A 437 -1.29 -17.64 -5.50
C GLN A 437 -0.34 -18.78 -5.92
N ASP A 438 -0.53 -20.00 -5.43
CA ASP A 438 0.20 -21.19 -5.89
C ASP A 438 -0.15 -21.52 -7.35
N LEU A 439 -1.43 -21.47 -7.72
CA LEU A 439 -1.88 -21.67 -9.11
C LEU A 439 -1.23 -20.67 -10.07
N TYR A 440 -1.20 -19.38 -9.73
CA TYR A 440 -0.60 -18.36 -10.62
C TYR A 440 0.89 -18.63 -10.87
N ARG A 441 1.66 -19.04 -9.85
CA ARG A 441 3.06 -19.42 -10.03
C ARG A 441 3.21 -20.62 -10.95
N ALA A 442 2.41 -21.65 -10.74
CA ALA A 442 2.45 -22.85 -11.57
C ALA A 442 2.02 -22.57 -13.02
N TRP A 443 0.95 -21.80 -13.20
CA TRP A 443 0.46 -21.42 -14.53
C TRP A 443 1.51 -20.63 -15.31
N THR A 444 2.13 -19.63 -14.70
CA THR A 444 3.19 -18.83 -15.34
C THR A 444 4.38 -19.65 -15.82
N LEU A 445 4.70 -20.76 -15.15
CA LEU A 445 5.82 -21.63 -15.58
C LEU A 445 5.54 -22.38 -16.88
N LEU A 446 4.27 -22.55 -17.23
CA LEU A 446 3.84 -23.29 -18.43
C LEU A 446 3.46 -22.35 -19.57
N ASP A 447 2.95 -21.14 -19.24
CA ASP A 447 2.41 -20.21 -20.23
C ASP A 447 3.51 -19.36 -20.88
N ASP A 448 3.47 -19.27 -22.21
CA ASP A 448 4.33 -18.38 -22.99
C ASP A 448 3.53 -17.15 -23.47
N ASP A 449 3.65 -16.05 -22.77
CA ASP A 449 2.93 -14.80 -23.04
C ASP A 449 3.16 -14.25 -24.46
N GLN A 450 4.27 -14.58 -25.10
CA GLN A 450 4.59 -14.12 -26.46
C GLN A 450 3.69 -14.77 -27.53
N GLN A 451 2.98 -15.85 -27.19
CA GLN A 451 1.99 -16.49 -28.08
C GLN A 451 0.64 -15.76 -28.06
N HIS A 452 0.39 -14.91 -27.07
CA HIS A 452 -0.86 -14.13 -27.01
C HIS A 452 -0.84 -12.94 -27.99
N PRO A 453 -2.00 -12.44 -28.43
CA PRO A 453 -2.08 -11.26 -29.28
C PRO A 453 -1.43 -10.03 -28.65
N ALA A 454 -0.79 -9.19 -29.47
CA ALA A 454 -0.21 -7.93 -29.00
C ALA A 454 -1.29 -6.83 -28.88
N GLY A 455 -1.05 -5.84 -28.04
CA GLY A 455 -1.87 -4.61 -27.97
C GLY A 455 -3.27 -4.82 -27.40
N ILE A 456 -3.48 -5.82 -26.53
CA ILE A 456 -4.76 -6.05 -25.85
C ILE A 456 -5.02 -4.92 -24.85
N PHE A 457 -6.27 -4.46 -24.75
CA PHE A 457 -6.75 -3.60 -23.66
C PHE A 457 -7.79 -4.33 -22.81
N LEU A 458 -7.52 -4.41 -21.52
CA LEU A 458 -8.36 -5.06 -20.52
C LEU A 458 -8.86 -4.01 -19.53
N ASP A 459 -10.15 -3.71 -19.60
CA ASP A 459 -10.78 -2.76 -18.68
C ASP A 459 -11.40 -3.50 -17.48
N TYR A 460 -10.65 -3.53 -16.37
CA TYR A 460 -11.19 -4.17 -15.17
C TYR A 460 -12.34 -3.38 -14.52
N ALA A 461 -12.46 -2.06 -14.79
CA ALA A 461 -13.56 -1.26 -14.27
C ALA A 461 -14.91 -1.62 -14.92
N GLU A 462 -14.90 -2.29 -16.08
CA GLU A 462 -16.11 -2.78 -16.74
C GLU A 462 -16.61 -4.11 -16.16
N LEU A 463 -15.80 -4.85 -15.40
CA LEU A 463 -16.20 -6.11 -14.80
C LEU A 463 -17.33 -5.92 -13.77
N PRO A 464 -18.49 -6.60 -13.91
CA PRO A 464 -19.63 -6.43 -12.99
C PRO A 464 -19.27 -6.71 -11.53
N LEU A 465 -18.46 -7.76 -11.28
CA LEU A 465 -17.97 -8.11 -9.94
C LEU A 465 -17.17 -6.95 -9.32
N ILE A 466 -16.25 -6.36 -10.07
CA ILE A 466 -15.40 -5.27 -9.62
C ILE A 466 -16.23 -4.01 -9.32
N LYS A 467 -17.16 -3.66 -10.21
CA LYS A 467 -18.11 -2.55 -9.98
C LYS A 467 -18.94 -2.75 -8.71
N GLN A 468 -19.42 -3.98 -8.49
CA GLN A 468 -20.24 -4.30 -7.31
C GLN A 468 -19.42 -4.20 -6.03
N LEU A 469 -18.27 -4.88 -5.95
CA LEU A 469 -17.40 -4.88 -4.77
C LEU A 469 -16.98 -3.46 -4.38
N ASN A 470 -16.59 -2.63 -5.37
CA ASN A 470 -16.19 -1.25 -5.10
C ASN A 470 -17.35 -0.40 -4.55
N ARG A 471 -18.56 -0.50 -5.14
CA ARG A 471 -19.75 0.23 -4.66
C ARG A 471 -20.14 -0.19 -3.25
N ASP A 472 -20.05 -1.48 -2.95
CA ASP A 472 -20.45 -2.04 -1.66
C ASP A 472 -19.60 -1.55 -0.49
N LEU A 473 -18.40 -1.03 -0.74
CA LEU A 473 -17.55 -0.40 0.28
C LEU A 473 -18.23 0.80 0.94
N LEU A 474 -19.05 1.58 0.19
CA LEU A 474 -19.73 2.77 0.72
C LEU A 474 -21.01 2.46 1.51
N VAL A 475 -21.49 1.23 1.44
CA VAL A 475 -22.73 0.85 2.10
C VAL A 475 -22.45 0.42 3.53
N LEU A 476 -22.70 1.32 4.49
CA LEU A 476 -22.63 0.98 5.91
C LEU A 476 -23.71 -0.02 6.28
N LYS A 477 -23.35 -1.03 7.06
CA LYS A 477 -24.21 -2.18 7.37
C LYS A 477 -24.18 -2.49 8.85
N GLU A 478 -25.34 -2.88 9.37
CA GLU A 478 -25.45 -3.55 10.68
C GLU A 478 -24.69 -4.88 10.67
N ASP A 479 -24.25 -5.34 11.83
CA ASP A 479 -23.34 -6.47 12.01
C ASP A 479 -23.78 -7.75 11.29
N GLU A 480 -25.04 -8.14 11.44
CA GLU A 480 -25.59 -9.34 10.77
C GLU A 480 -25.54 -9.23 9.23
N LYS A 481 -25.85 -8.04 8.71
CA LYS A 481 -25.81 -7.79 7.27
C LYS A 481 -24.38 -7.77 6.73
N LEU A 482 -23.44 -7.24 7.52
CA LEU A 482 -22.03 -7.23 7.14
C LEU A 482 -21.46 -8.65 7.15
N LEU A 483 -21.76 -9.46 8.18
CA LEU A 483 -21.35 -10.88 8.21
C LEU A 483 -21.97 -11.67 7.06
N LYS A 484 -23.24 -11.38 6.69
CA LYS A 484 -23.88 -12.00 5.53
C LYS A 484 -23.14 -11.62 4.25
N GLN A 485 -22.83 -10.33 4.05
CA GLN A 485 -22.05 -9.86 2.90
C GLN A 485 -20.69 -10.55 2.80
N LEU A 486 -19.95 -10.67 3.91
CA LEU A 486 -18.65 -11.36 3.90
C LEU A 486 -18.79 -12.82 3.43
N ARG A 487 -19.85 -13.53 3.83
CA ARG A 487 -20.12 -14.90 3.34
C ARG A 487 -20.49 -14.93 1.87
N GLU A 488 -21.30 -13.98 1.41
CA GLU A 488 -21.64 -13.83 -0.01
C GLU A 488 -20.41 -13.51 -0.84
N ASN A 489 -19.55 -12.61 -0.38
CA ASN A 489 -18.28 -12.29 -1.02
C ASN A 489 -17.34 -13.52 -1.07
N LEU A 490 -17.28 -14.32 0.01
CA LEU A 490 -16.49 -15.55 0.02
C LEU A 490 -17.01 -16.57 -1.01
N LYS A 491 -18.33 -16.68 -1.15
CA LYS A 491 -18.95 -17.52 -2.19
C LYS A 491 -18.54 -17.02 -3.59
N SER A 492 -18.64 -15.72 -3.86
CA SER A 492 -18.21 -15.13 -5.13
C SER A 492 -16.70 -15.30 -5.38
N ALA A 493 -15.87 -15.28 -4.33
CA ALA A 493 -14.45 -15.60 -4.44
C ALA A 493 -14.22 -17.06 -4.84
N GLY A 494 -15.02 -18.00 -4.32
CA GLY A 494 -15.00 -19.41 -4.74
C GLY A 494 -15.37 -19.56 -6.22
N GLU A 495 -16.45 -18.90 -6.67
CA GLU A 495 -16.91 -18.92 -8.06
C GLU A 495 -15.83 -18.33 -9.00
N LEU A 496 -15.20 -17.21 -8.63
CA LEU A 496 -14.10 -16.62 -9.37
C LEU A 496 -12.87 -17.54 -9.42
N ALA A 497 -12.53 -18.21 -8.31
CA ALA A 497 -11.42 -19.17 -8.26
C ALA A 497 -11.67 -20.35 -9.21
N ASP A 498 -12.89 -20.89 -9.25
CA ASP A 498 -13.26 -21.98 -10.15
C ASP A 498 -13.17 -21.57 -11.63
N GLU A 499 -13.58 -20.34 -11.96
CA GLU A 499 -13.47 -19.80 -13.31
C GLU A 499 -12.01 -19.68 -13.76
N ILE A 500 -11.16 -19.08 -12.91
CA ILE A 500 -9.71 -18.90 -13.17
C ILE A 500 -9.04 -20.27 -13.31
N TYR A 501 -9.33 -21.21 -12.40
CA TYR A 501 -8.78 -22.55 -12.43
C TYR A 501 -9.21 -23.31 -13.70
N SER A 502 -10.48 -23.19 -14.08
CA SER A 502 -11.01 -23.82 -15.30
C SER A 502 -10.32 -23.30 -16.56
N GLU A 503 -10.01 -22.01 -16.62
CA GLU A 503 -9.23 -21.44 -17.74
C GLU A 503 -7.79 -21.93 -17.75
N ALA A 504 -7.14 -21.97 -16.56
CA ALA A 504 -5.78 -22.45 -16.44
C ALA A 504 -5.62 -23.92 -16.88
N ILE A 505 -6.52 -24.82 -16.48
CA ILE A 505 -6.47 -26.25 -16.89
C ILE A 505 -6.92 -26.48 -18.33
N LYS A 506 -7.72 -25.57 -18.92
CA LYS A 506 -8.06 -25.62 -20.33
C LYS A 506 -6.84 -25.34 -21.21
N ASP A 507 -6.00 -24.39 -20.79
CA ASP A 507 -4.73 -24.09 -21.45
C ASP A 507 -3.69 -25.19 -21.20
N TYR A 508 -3.57 -25.64 -19.95
CA TYR A 508 -2.52 -26.57 -19.48
C TYR A 508 -3.11 -27.63 -18.55
N SER A 509 -3.43 -28.80 -19.12
CA SER A 509 -4.02 -29.92 -18.37
C SER A 509 -3.16 -30.42 -17.21
N GLU A 510 -1.86 -30.13 -17.24
CA GLU A 510 -0.88 -30.44 -16.20
C GLU A 510 -1.14 -29.72 -14.88
N LEU A 511 -1.91 -28.60 -14.91
CA LEU A 511 -2.31 -27.86 -13.71
C LEU A 511 -3.46 -28.53 -12.94
N LYS A 512 -3.93 -29.68 -13.42
CA LYS A 512 -5.05 -30.38 -12.79
C LYS A 512 -4.63 -31.00 -11.45
N ASP A 513 -4.81 -30.23 -10.37
CA ASP A 513 -4.58 -30.66 -9.00
C ASP A 513 -5.93 -30.92 -8.31
N GLU A 514 -6.09 -32.08 -7.66
CA GLU A 514 -7.33 -32.46 -6.94
C GLU A 514 -7.68 -31.52 -5.78
N ASN A 515 -6.74 -30.71 -5.30
CA ASN A 515 -6.89 -29.80 -4.17
C ASN A 515 -7.46 -28.41 -4.50
N VAL A 516 -7.58 -28.03 -5.78
CA VAL A 516 -8.09 -26.71 -6.18
C VAL A 516 -9.57 -26.73 -6.55
N SER A 517 -10.13 -27.89 -6.94
CA SER A 517 -11.53 -28.02 -7.36
C SER A 517 -12.51 -27.73 -6.22
N THR A 518 -13.32 -26.70 -6.37
CA THR A 518 -14.51 -26.44 -5.56
C THR A 518 -15.74 -26.48 -6.49
N SER A 519 -16.71 -27.28 -6.17
CA SER A 519 -18.02 -27.55 -6.80
C SER A 519 -18.61 -26.51 -7.77
N SER A 520 -19.02 -27.03 -8.91
CA SER A 520 -19.89 -26.48 -9.97
C SER A 520 -20.88 -25.36 -9.58
N LEU A 521 -20.63 -24.10 -10.04
CA LEU A 521 -21.66 -23.10 -10.27
C LEU A 521 -21.21 -22.12 -11.37
N SER A 522 -22.13 -21.75 -12.27
CA SER A 522 -21.84 -21.08 -13.52
C SER A 522 -22.18 -19.59 -13.46
N ILE A 523 -21.31 -18.78 -12.88
CA ILE A 523 -21.31 -17.33 -13.14
C ILE A 523 -19.94 -16.98 -13.72
N ALA A 524 -19.90 -16.58 -14.98
CA ALA A 524 -18.65 -16.23 -15.66
C ALA A 524 -18.28 -14.77 -15.35
N HIS A 525 -17.36 -14.56 -14.43
CA HIS A 525 -16.87 -13.23 -14.04
C HIS A 525 -15.83 -12.66 -15.01
N LEU A 526 -15.04 -13.52 -15.67
CA LEU A 526 -13.91 -13.16 -16.52
C LEU A 526 -14.06 -13.62 -17.99
N LYS A 527 -15.21 -14.17 -18.39
CA LYS A 527 -15.38 -14.74 -19.74
C LYS A 527 -14.99 -13.79 -20.87
N GLY A 528 -15.41 -12.52 -20.81
CA GLY A 528 -15.02 -11.51 -21.79
C GLY A 528 -13.52 -11.16 -21.74
N PHE A 529 -12.95 -11.22 -20.57
CA PHE A 529 -11.55 -10.93 -20.28
C PHE A 529 -10.60 -11.95 -20.95
N TYR A 530 -10.91 -13.24 -20.84
CA TYR A 530 -10.11 -14.30 -21.46
C TYR A 530 -10.25 -14.36 -22.98
N ASN A 531 -11.39 -13.94 -23.53
CA ASN A 531 -11.58 -13.93 -24.99
C ASN A 531 -10.57 -13.03 -25.71
N GLU A 532 -10.07 -11.97 -25.06
CA GLU A 532 -9.06 -11.08 -25.63
C GLU A 532 -7.69 -11.78 -25.83
N PHE A 533 -7.41 -12.86 -25.09
CA PHE A 533 -6.18 -13.64 -25.22
C PHE A 533 -6.27 -14.77 -26.26
N THR A 534 -7.44 -15.03 -26.85
CA THR A 534 -7.58 -16.05 -27.91
C THR A 534 -7.10 -15.48 -29.24
N VAL A 535 -6.21 -16.23 -29.90
CA VAL A 535 -5.81 -15.93 -31.28
C VAL A 535 -7.04 -16.08 -32.16
N ARG A 536 -7.43 -15.03 -32.87
CA ARG A 536 -8.50 -15.05 -33.87
C ARG A 536 -8.04 -15.70 -35.15
#